data_c48f6a8aa912324ffd0b042231a3c462
#
_entry.id   c48f6a8aa912324ffd0b042231a3c462
#
_cell.length_a   1.000
_cell.length_b   1.000
_cell.length_c   1.000
_cell.angle_alpha   90.00
_cell.angle_beta   90.00
_cell.angle_gamma   90.00
#
_symmetry.space_group_name_H-M   'P 1'
#
loop_
_entity.id
_entity.type
_entity.pdbx_description
1 polymer ?
#
loop_
_entity_poly.entity_id
_entity_poly.type
_entity_poly.pdbx_seq_one_letter_code
_entity_poly.pdbx_strand_id
1 'polypeptide(L)'
;MKSAVKPSHYPSTDLPEIAFTGRSNVGKSSLINSLVNRKHLVKTSSTPGRTQLINFFIINKTISFVDLPGFGYAKVPDSVRKSWGPMIETYLSTRDTLKGVVLIMDIRRIPGLQELNFIEWLHYYHIPSILILTKSDKLSKIKQKNQHLSIAKALSVNQEELILFSAKSRMGKNEVWDAIGRLIEF
;
A
#
# COMPACT_ATOMS: atom_id res chain seq x y z
N MET A 1 11.62 -6.88 -12.67
CA MET A 1 11.53 -5.63 -11.92
C MET A 1 11.89 -4.47 -12.83
N LYS A 2 11.06 -3.44 -12.89
CA LYS A 2 11.31 -2.19 -13.63
C LYS A 2 11.00 -1.01 -12.70
N SER A 3 11.81 0.03 -12.74
CA SER A 3 11.60 1.26 -11.94
C SER A 3 11.29 2.43 -12.87
N ALA A 4 10.37 3.30 -12.47
CA ALA A 4 9.89 4.41 -13.29
C ALA A 4 9.71 5.70 -12.50
N VAL A 5 9.86 6.83 -13.19
CA VAL A 5 9.60 8.19 -12.67
C VAL A 5 8.55 8.94 -13.51
N LYS A 6 8.25 8.47 -14.72
CA LYS A 6 7.30 9.09 -15.65
C LYS A 6 6.61 8.04 -16.51
N PRO A 7 5.43 8.35 -17.11
CA PRO A 7 4.64 7.38 -17.87
C PRO A 7 5.40 6.63 -18.98
N SER A 8 6.29 7.30 -19.70
CA SER A 8 7.10 6.66 -20.76
C SER A 8 8.06 5.57 -20.25
N HIS A 9 8.26 5.47 -18.93
CA HIS A 9 9.07 4.42 -18.29
C HIS A 9 8.23 3.26 -17.77
N TYR A 10 6.90 3.33 -17.80
CA TYR A 10 6.04 2.24 -17.31
C TYR A 10 6.21 0.99 -18.18
N PRO A 11 6.01 -0.21 -17.62
CA PRO A 11 5.98 -1.41 -18.44
C PRO A 11 4.82 -1.37 -19.44
N SER A 12 5.08 -1.78 -20.67
CA SER A 12 4.05 -2.02 -21.69
C SER A 12 3.47 -3.44 -21.52
N THR A 13 2.76 -3.68 -20.42
CA THR A 13 2.12 -4.97 -20.15
C THR A 13 0.65 -4.72 -19.87
N ASP A 14 -0.21 -5.63 -20.34
CA ASP A 14 -1.66 -5.60 -20.08
C ASP A 14 -2.04 -6.33 -18.79
N LEU A 15 -1.04 -6.67 -17.96
CA LEU A 15 -1.26 -7.34 -16.68
C LEU A 15 -1.98 -6.39 -15.71
N PRO A 16 -2.99 -6.89 -14.98
CA PRO A 16 -3.63 -6.10 -13.93
C PRO A 16 -2.58 -5.67 -12.89
N GLU A 17 -2.67 -4.41 -12.47
CA GLU A 17 -1.74 -3.81 -11.51
C GLU A 17 -2.42 -3.55 -10.18
N ILE A 18 -1.76 -3.91 -9.09
CA ILE A 18 -2.14 -3.53 -7.73
C ILE A 18 -1.03 -2.66 -7.15
N ALA A 19 -1.37 -1.42 -6.81
CA ALA A 19 -0.43 -0.48 -6.22
C ALA A 19 -0.40 -0.60 -4.70
N PHE A 20 0.78 -0.53 -4.12
CA PHE A 20 1.01 -0.58 -2.68
C PHE A 20 1.58 0.74 -2.18
N THR A 21 0.91 1.36 -1.23
CA THR A 21 1.34 2.63 -0.66
C THR A 21 1.08 2.70 0.85
N GLY A 22 1.61 3.70 1.50
CA GLY A 22 1.44 3.96 2.93
C GLY A 22 2.57 4.82 3.45
N ARG A 23 2.51 5.22 4.72
CA ARG A 23 3.60 6.00 5.33
C ARG A 23 4.90 5.21 5.41
N SER A 24 6.00 5.93 5.51
CA SER A 24 7.30 5.30 5.73
C SER A 24 7.29 4.42 6.99
N ASN A 25 7.90 3.24 6.89
CA ASN A 25 8.04 2.27 7.98
C ASN A 25 6.72 1.65 8.51
N VAL A 26 5.62 1.72 7.77
CA VAL A 26 4.38 1.02 8.12
C VAL A 26 4.45 -0.50 7.92
N GLY A 27 5.41 -0.99 7.15
CA GLY A 27 5.56 -2.42 6.86
C GLY A 27 5.22 -2.82 5.42
N LYS A 28 5.16 -1.85 4.49
CA LYS A 28 4.84 -2.07 3.07
C LYS A 28 5.72 -3.16 2.43
N SER A 29 7.03 -3.04 2.48
CA SER A 29 7.96 -4.04 1.91
C SER A 29 7.82 -5.41 2.57
N SER A 30 7.53 -5.46 3.87
CA SER A 30 7.32 -6.72 4.60
C SER A 30 6.01 -7.40 4.16
N LEU A 31 4.95 -6.63 3.93
CA LEU A 31 3.69 -7.12 3.40
C LEU A 31 3.90 -7.70 2.00
N ILE A 32 4.46 -6.93 1.06
CA ILE A 32 4.69 -7.37 -0.32
C ILE A 32 5.55 -8.66 -0.34
N ASN A 33 6.65 -8.68 0.40
CA ASN A 33 7.52 -9.86 0.48
C ASN A 33 6.78 -11.09 1.06
N SER A 34 5.92 -10.89 2.06
CA SER A 34 5.11 -11.95 2.65
C SER A 34 4.07 -12.50 1.68
N LEU A 35 3.39 -11.64 0.92
CA LEU A 35 2.40 -12.05 -0.07
C LEU A 35 3.01 -12.97 -1.13
N VAL A 36 4.18 -12.62 -1.63
CA VAL A 36 4.86 -13.39 -2.69
C VAL A 36 5.79 -14.50 -2.17
N ASN A 37 5.82 -14.77 -0.88
CA ASN A 37 6.73 -15.75 -0.25
C ASN A 37 8.22 -15.52 -0.56
N ARG A 38 8.64 -14.28 -0.77
CA ARG A 38 10.04 -13.92 -1.04
C ARG A 38 10.59 -12.98 0.03
N LYS A 39 11.79 -13.28 0.57
CA LYS A 39 12.38 -12.47 1.65
C LYS A 39 12.93 -11.11 1.18
N HIS A 40 13.24 -10.95 -0.10
CA HIS A 40 13.98 -9.79 -0.61
C HIS A 40 13.51 -9.32 -2.00
N LEU A 41 12.24 -9.54 -2.38
CA LEU A 41 11.71 -8.99 -3.63
C LEU A 41 11.72 -7.46 -3.57
N VAL A 42 11.18 -6.91 -2.50
CA VAL A 42 11.26 -5.49 -2.17
C VAL A 42 12.25 -5.33 -1.02
N LYS A 43 13.25 -4.47 -1.20
CA LYS A 43 14.25 -4.21 -0.16
C LYS A 43 13.58 -3.53 1.03
N THR A 44 13.59 -4.20 2.17
CA THR A 44 13.21 -3.58 3.45
C THR A 44 14.32 -2.63 3.86
N SER A 45 14.01 -1.38 4.15
CA SER A 45 14.96 -0.41 4.65
C SER A 45 14.44 0.21 5.93
N SER A 46 15.30 0.29 6.93
CA SER A 46 15.06 1.13 8.12
C SER A 46 15.29 2.61 7.81
N THR A 47 15.98 2.93 6.69
CA THR A 47 16.23 4.29 6.26
C THR A 47 14.99 4.77 5.47
N PRO A 48 14.30 5.77 5.97
CA PRO A 48 13.13 6.33 5.33
C PRO A 48 13.49 7.11 4.05
N GLY A 49 12.55 7.20 3.07
CA GLY A 49 12.75 7.93 1.82
C GLY A 49 13.59 7.21 0.75
N ARG A 50 13.89 5.91 0.94
CA ARG A 50 14.71 5.16 -0.01
C ARG A 50 13.99 4.80 -1.31
N THR A 51 12.67 4.62 -1.29
CA THR A 51 11.87 4.40 -2.49
C THR A 51 11.49 5.75 -3.07
N GLN A 52 12.23 6.19 -4.06
CA GLN A 52 11.99 7.45 -4.79
C GLN A 52 11.36 7.20 -6.17
N LEU A 53 11.15 5.94 -6.53
CA LEU A 53 10.69 5.50 -7.83
C LEU A 53 9.46 4.60 -7.67
N ILE A 54 8.64 4.56 -8.69
CA ILE A 54 7.59 3.54 -8.82
C ILE A 54 8.26 2.24 -9.28
N ASN A 55 8.11 1.17 -8.51
CA ASN A 55 8.75 -0.11 -8.82
C ASN A 55 7.70 -1.15 -9.20
N PHE A 56 7.84 -1.74 -10.38
CA PHE A 56 6.94 -2.76 -10.92
C PHE A 56 7.54 -4.16 -10.75
N PHE A 57 6.75 -5.09 -10.23
CA PHE A 57 7.13 -6.47 -9.98
C PHE A 57 6.10 -7.41 -10.60
N ILE A 58 6.43 -8.11 -11.66
CA ILE A 58 5.55 -9.13 -12.24
C ILE A 58 5.58 -10.37 -11.34
N ILE A 59 4.40 -10.80 -10.89
CA ILE A 59 4.18 -11.94 -10.02
C ILE A 59 3.49 -13.04 -10.85
N ASN A 60 4.12 -14.21 -10.91
CA ASN A 60 3.62 -15.41 -11.62
C ASN A 60 3.21 -15.18 -13.08
N LYS A 61 3.64 -14.08 -13.71
CA LYS A 61 3.25 -13.66 -15.07
C LYS A 61 1.76 -13.33 -15.23
N THR A 62 1.02 -13.15 -14.15
CA THR A 62 -0.43 -12.91 -14.15
C THR A 62 -0.83 -11.56 -13.59
N ILE A 63 -0.04 -10.97 -12.70
CA ILE A 63 -0.33 -9.71 -12.03
C ILE A 63 0.95 -8.90 -11.83
N SER A 64 0.86 -7.60 -11.81
CA SER A 64 1.94 -6.68 -11.46
C SER A 64 1.69 -6.04 -10.09
N PHE A 65 2.60 -6.22 -9.14
CA PHE A 65 2.62 -5.44 -7.92
C PHE A 65 3.44 -4.18 -8.14
N VAL A 66 2.88 -3.04 -7.75
CA VAL A 66 3.51 -1.73 -7.95
C VAL A 66 3.79 -1.10 -6.59
N ASP A 67 5.08 -1.02 -6.24
CA ASP A 67 5.55 -0.43 -4.99
C ASP A 67 5.71 1.08 -5.18
N LEU A 68 4.78 1.85 -4.64
CA LEU A 68 4.83 3.31 -4.68
C LEU A 68 5.70 3.87 -3.55
N PRO A 69 6.32 5.04 -3.74
CA PRO A 69 6.96 5.77 -2.65
C PRO A 69 6.04 5.94 -1.44
N GLY A 70 6.59 5.80 -0.24
CA GLY A 70 5.83 6.07 0.98
C GLY A 70 5.64 7.57 1.19
N PHE A 71 4.43 7.98 1.56
CA PHE A 71 4.14 9.38 1.89
C PHE A 71 4.45 9.74 3.35
N GLY A 72 4.38 11.04 3.69
CA GLY A 72 4.49 11.51 5.08
C GLY A 72 5.87 11.46 5.70
N TYR A 73 6.94 11.52 4.92
CA TYR A 73 8.29 11.52 5.45
C TYR A 73 8.84 12.92 5.70
N ALA A 74 9.02 13.29 6.99
CA ALA A 74 9.46 14.63 7.41
C ALA A 74 10.95 14.95 7.12
N LYS A 75 11.79 13.92 6.85
CA LYS A 75 13.24 14.11 6.63
C LYS A 75 13.65 14.10 5.16
N VAL A 76 12.69 14.11 4.23
CA VAL A 76 12.99 14.28 2.81
C VAL A 76 12.91 15.77 2.49
N PRO A 77 13.85 16.32 1.73
CA PRO A 77 13.77 17.71 1.28
C PRO A 77 12.41 18.03 0.64
N ASP A 78 11.89 19.22 0.88
CA ASP A 78 10.58 19.64 0.36
C ASP A 78 10.47 19.53 -1.16
N SER A 79 11.57 19.76 -1.88
CA SER A 79 11.66 19.59 -3.33
C SER A 79 11.37 18.15 -3.79
N VAL A 80 11.89 17.16 -3.06
CA VAL A 80 11.66 15.73 -3.35
C VAL A 80 10.23 15.35 -2.98
N ARG A 81 9.73 15.84 -1.84
CA ARG A 81 8.33 15.59 -1.41
C ARG A 81 7.31 16.19 -2.40
N LYS A 82 7.58 17.39 -2.92
CA LYS A 82 6.75 18.05 -3.94
C LYS A 82 6.73 17.29 -5.28
N SER A 83 7.79 16.54 -5.62
CA SER A 83 7.83 15.75 -6.86
C SER A 83 7.11 14.40 -6.75
N TRP A 84 6.96 13.85 -5.55
CA TRP A 84 6.31 12.55 -5.37
C TRP A 84 4.80 12.60 -5.53
N GLY A 85 4.14 13.65 -5.03
CA GLY A 85 2.71 13.84 -5.21
C GLY A 85 2.30 13.74 -6.68
N PRO A 86 2.81 14.62 -7.56
CA PRO A 86 2.49 14.59 -8.99
C PRO A 86 2.83 13.26 -9.68
N MET A 87 3.93 12.58 -9.30
CA MET A 87 4.30 11.30 -9.87
C MET A 87 3.30 10.19 -9.51
N ILE A 88 2.87 10.14 -8.24
CA ILE A 88 1.90 9.16 -7.76
C ILE A 88 0.52 9.46 -8.35
N GLU A 89 0.09 10.71 -8.33
CA GLU A 89 -1.18 11.16 -8.92
C GLU A 89 -1.23 10.83 -10.40
N THR A 90 -0.18 11.14 -11.16
CA THR A 90 -0.10 10.80 -12.60
C THR A 90 -0.23 9.29 -12.79
N TYR A 91 0.50 8.48 -12.02
CA TYR A 91 0.40 7.01 -12.15
C TYR A 91 -1.02 6.53 -11.83
N LEU A 92 -1.59 6.95 -10.72
CA LEU A 92 -2.91 6.47 -10.28
C LEU A 92 -4.05 6.93 -11.19
N SER A 93 -3.95 8.13 -11.78
CA SER A 93 -5.02 8.71 -12.63
C SER A 93 -4.94 8.32 -14.11
N THR A 94 -3.75 7.88 -14.60
CA THR A 94 -3.56 7.62 -16.03
C THR A 94 -3.23 6.17 -16.37
N ARG A 95 -3.15 5.29 -15.36
CA ARG A 95 -2.74 3.91 -15.60
C ARG A 95 -3.94 2.98 -15.80
N ASP A 96 -4.23 2.63 -17.04
CA ASP A 96 -5.41 1.80 -17.43
C ASP A 96 -5.39 0.39 -16.83
N THR A 97 -4.20 -0.18 -16.62
CA THR A 97 -4.03 -1.52 -16.03
C THR A 97 -4.17 -1.54 -14.51
N LEU A 98 -4.25 -0.36 -13.86
CA LEU A 98 -4.45 -0.28 -12.40
C LEU A 98 -5.85 -0.77 -12.02
N LYS A 99 -5.91 -1.78 -11.15
CA LYS A 99 -7.17 -2.35 -10.61
C LYS A 99 -7.51 -1.85 -9.21
N GLY A 100 -6.53 -1.39 -8.47
CA GLY A 100 -6.76 -0.81 -7.15
C GLY A 100 -5.49 -0.56 -6.37
N VAL A 101 -5.67 0.02 -5.18
CA VAL A 101 -4.60 0.45 -4.28
C VAL A 101 -4.70 -0.24 -2.94
N VAL A 102 -3.62 -0.83 -2.48
CA VAL A 102 -3.46 -1.33 -1.12
C VAL A 102 -2.86 -0.21 -0.26
N LEU A 103 -3.67 0.38 0.60
CA LEU A 103 -3.23 1.38 1.58
C LEU A 103 -2.84 0.70 2.89
N ILE A 104 -1.59 0.89 3.28
CA ILE A 104 -0.98 0.18 4.40
C ILE A 104 -0.77 1.15 5.56
N MET A 105 -1.32 0.79 6.71
CA MET A 105 -1.24 1.54 7.96
C MET A 105 -0.68 0.66 9.09
N ASP A 106 -0.06 1.29 10.08
CA ASP A 106 0.43 0.60 11.29
C ASP A 106 -0.68 0.60 12.35
N ILE A 107 -1.18 -0.56 12.75
CA ILE A 107 -2.28 -0.71 13.72
C ILE A 107 -2.04 0.04 15.04
N ARG A 108 -0.78 0.33 15.38
CA ARG A 108 -0.43 1.02 16.62
C ARG A 108 -0.70 2.53 16.60
N ARG A 109 -1.12 3.07 15.44
CA ARG A 109 -1.31 4.51 15.22
C ARG A 109 -2.70 4.77 14.66
N ILE A 110 -3.35 5.80 15.16
CA ILE A 110 -4.57 6.32 14.53
C ILE A 110 -4.16 7.02 13.22
N PRO A 111 -4.85 6.78 12.12
CA PRO A 111 -4.64 7.51 10.86
C PRO A 111 -4.79 9.01 11.05
N GLY A 112 -3.93 9.77 10.38
CA GLY A 112 -3.99 11.23 10.40
C GLY A 112 -4.56 11.80 9.10
N LEU A 113 -4.51 13.13 8.97
CA LEU A 113 -5.03 13.84 7.79
C LEU A 113 -4.46 13.34 6.46
N GLN A 114 -3.22 12.86 6.43
CA GLN A 114 -2.60 12.38 5.19
C GLN A 114 -3.26 11.09 4.68
N GLU A 115 -3.55 10.15 5.58
CA GLU A 115 -4.25 8.92 5.25
C GLU A 115 -5.71 9.21 4.86
N LEU A 116 -6.39 10.08 5.60
CA LEU A 116 -7.77 10.48 5.31
C LEU A 116 -7.88 11.16 3.94
N ASN A 117 -7.07 12.17 3.68
CA ASN A 117 -7.07 12.88 2.39
C ASN A 117 -6.73 11.93 1.22
N PHE A 118 -5.84 10.95 1.44
CA PHE A 118 -5.51 9.99 0.40
C PHE A 118 -6.67 9.03 0.10
N ILE A 119 -7.39 8.56 1.11
CA ILE A 119 -8.59 7.72 0.95
C ILE A 119 -9.69 8.52 0.22
N GLU A 120 -9.92 9.76 0.65
CA GLU A 120 -10.90 10.64 0.02
C GLU A 120 -10.56 10.90 -1.46
N TRP A 121 -9.27 11.12 -1.76
CA TRP A 121 -8.79 11.26 -3.13
C TRP A 121 -9.03 9.99 -3.97
N LEU A 122 -8.74 8.79 -3.43
CA LEU A 122 -9.03 7.53 -4.12
C LEU A 122 -10.53 7.37 -4.41
N HIS A 123 -11.40 7.72 -3.45
CA HIS A 123 -12.84 7.69 -3.64
C HIS A 123 -13.31 8.66 -4.72
N TYR A 124 -12.78 9.88 -4.72
CA TYR A 124 -13.11 10.91 -5.72
C TYR A 124 -12.78 10.44 -7.16
N TYR A 125 -11.67 9.74 -7.35
CA TYR A 125 -11.26 9.18 -8.64
C TYR A 125 -11.79 7.76 -8.90
N HIS A 126 -12.71 7.26 -8.06
CA HIS A 126 -13.28 5.91 -8.16
C HIS A 126 -12.23 4.79 -8.23
N ILE A 127 -11.09 4.96 -7.58
CA ILE A 127 -10.03 3.96 -7.51
C ILE A 127 -10.30 3.02 -6.32
N PRO A 128 -10.55 1.71 -6.54
CA PRO A 128 -10.79 0.77 -5.47
C PRO A 128 -9.61 0.70 -4.50
N SER A 129 -9.89 0.58 -3.21
CA SER A 129 -8.85 0.50 -2.18
C SER A 129 -9.04 -0.68 -1.23
N ILE A 130 -7.92 -1.31 -0.84
CA ILE A 130 -7.85 -2.31 0.21
C ILE A 130 -7.08 -1.69 1.38
N LEU A 131 -7.71 -1.64 2.56
CA LEU A 131 -7.14 -1.03 3.76
C LEU A 131 -6.51 -2.11 4.65
N ILE A 132 -5.20 -2.02 4.91
CA ILE A 132 -4.46 -3.03 5.67
C ILE A 132 -3.83 -2.43 6.91
N LEU A 133 -4.08 -3.06 8.07
CA LEU A 133 -3.48 -2.72 9.34
C LEU A 133 -2.35 -3.72 9.67
N THR A 134 -1.11 -3.31 9.45
CA THR A 134 0.07 -4.13 9.69
C THR A 134 0.50 -4.13 11.16
N LYS A 135 1.48 -5.00 11.49
CA LYS A 135 2.12 -5.11 12.80
C LYS A 135 1.15 -5.50 13.92
N SER A 136 0.11 -6.23 13.60
CA SER A 136 -0.87 -6.73 14.58
C SER A 136 -0.21 -7.57 15.68
N ASP A 137 0.88 -8.30 15.37
CA ASP A 137 1.68 -9.04 16.33
C ASP A 137 2.33 -8.18 17.43
N LYS A 138 2.35 -6.88 17.30
CA LYS A 138 2.91 -5.95 18.28
C LYS A 138 1.92 -5.54 19.38
N LEU A 139 0.68 -5.98 19.28
CA LEU A 139 -0.39 -5.69 20.25
C LEU A 139 -0.99 -6.99 20.80
N SER A 140 -1.41 -6.96 22.08
CA SER A 140 -2.26 -8.03 22.63
C SER A 140 -3.62 -8.08 21.93
N LYS A 141 -4.32 -9.19 22.00
CA LYS A 141 -5.65 -9.37 21.34
C LYS A 141 -6.66 -8.30 21.74
N ILE A 142 -6.70 -7.92 23.02
CA ILE A 142 -7.57 -6.83 23.52
C ILE A 142 -7.19 -5.51 22.89
N LYS A 143 -5.90 -5.17 22.89
CA LYS A 143 -5.41 -3.94 22.27
C LYS A 143 -5.63 -3.91 20.76
N GLN A 144 -5.48 -5.07 20.05
CA GLN A 144 -5.79 -5.18 18.63
C GLN A 144 -7.26 -4.81 18.36
N LYS A 145 -8.21 -5.42 19.12
CA LYS A 145 -9.65 -5.16 18.97
C LYS A 145 -9.98 -3.69 19.17
N ASN A 146 -9.48 -3.10 20.25
CA ASN A 146 -9.75 -1.69 20.56
C ASN A 146 -9.16 -0.75 19.50
N GLN A 147 -7.94 -1.01 19.07
CA GLN A 147 -7.25 -0.19 18.06
C GLN A 147 -7.91 -0.32 16.69
N HIS A 148 -8.34 -1.53 16.31
CA HIS A 148 -9.09 -1.80 15.09
C HIS A 148 -10.38 -0.98 15.04
N LEU A 149 -11.17 -1.01 16.13
CA LEU A 149 -12.39 -0.19 16.26
C LEU A 149 -12.10 1.31 16.19
N SER A 150 -11.06 1.77 16.88
CA SER A 150 -10.68 3.19 16.88
C SER A 150 -10.25 3.67 15.49
N ILE A 151 -9.52 2.84 14.73
CA ILE A 151 -9.10 3.15 13.36
C ILE A 151 -10.30 3.14 12.42
N ALA A 152 -11.19 2.15 12.51
CA ALA A 152 -12.41 2.10 11.71
C ALA A 152 -13.26 3.36 11.89
N LYS A 153 -13.44 3.78 13.15
CA LYS A 153 -14.15 5.04 13.48
C LYS A 153 -13.44 6.28 12.91
N ALA A 154 -12.10 6.34 13.01
CA ALA A 154 -11.32 7.47 12.50
C ALA A 154 -11.37 7.59 10.97
N LEU A 155 -11.49 6.47 10.27
CA LEU A 155 -11.60 6.41 8.81
C LEU A 155 -13.05 6.44 8.30
N SER A 156 -14.05 6.39 9.21
CA SER A 156 -15.48 6.30 8.86
C SER A 156 -15.81 5.09 7.98
N VAL A 157 -15.17 3.94 8.25
CA VAL A 157 -15.38 2.66 7.55
C VAL A 157 -15.82 1.57 8.52
N ASN A 158 -16.38 0.46 8.01
CA ASN A 158 -16.69 -0.71 8.84
C ASN A 158 -15.40 -1.45 9.21
N GLN A 159 -15.39 -2.15 10.36
CA GLN A 159 -14.22 -2.92 10.78
C GLN A 159 -13.84 -4.02 9.77
N GLU A 160 -14.83 -4.62 9.12
CA GLU A 160 -14.66 -5.66 8.11
C GLU A 160 -13.88 -5.20 6.86
N GLU A 161 -13.87 -3.89 6.60
CA GLU A 161 -13.10 -3.28 5.50
C GLU A 161 -11.60 -3.17 5.81
N LEU A 162 -11.23 -3.35 7.09
CA LEU A 162 -9.85 -3.22 7.55
C LEU A 162 -9.22 -4.60 7.79
N ILE A 163 -8.30 -5.02 6.96
CA ILE A 163 -7.62 -6.31 7.09
C ILE A 163 -6.47 -6.20 8.09
N LEU A 164 -6.54 -7.00 9.18
CA LEU A 164 -5.43 -7.13 10.12
C LEU A 164 -4.32 -8.00 9.53
N PHE A 165 -3.09 -7.53 9.57
CA PHE A 165 -1.96 -8.25 8.99
C PHE A 165 -0.74 -8.29 9.92
N SER A 166 -0.03 -9.42 9.92
CA SER A 166 1.28 -9.59 10.52
C SER A 166 2.25 -10.33 9.60
N ALA A 167 3.33 -9.68 9.21
CA ALA A 167 4.40 -10.34 8.46
C ALA A 167 5.12 -11.43 9.27
N LYS A 168 5.12 -11.34 10.62
CA LYS A 168 5.76 -12.30 11.51
C LYS A 168 4.97 -13.61 11.59
N SER A 169 3.67 -13.53 11.82
CA SER A 169 2.79 -14.70 11.97
C SER A 169 2.12 -15.11 10.66
N ARG A 170 2.20 -14.31 9.61
CA ARG A 170 1.47 -14.42 8.34
C ARG A 170 -0.06 -14.32 8.47
N MET A 171 -0.56 -13.86 9.61
CA MET A 171 -1.99 -13.57 9.82
C MET A 171 -2.45 -12.53 8.80
N GLY A 172 -3.64 -12.70 8.26
CA GLY A 172 -4.25 -11.80 7.28
C GLY A 172 -3.75 -11.97 5.85
N LYS A 173 -2.84 -12.93 5.58
CA LYS A 173 -2.25 -13.10 4.25
C LYS A 173 -3.27 -13.58 3.21
N ASN A 174 -4.09 -14.55 3.56
CA ASN A 174 -5.12 -15.09 2.65
C ASN A 174 -6.19 -14.04 2.40
N GLU A 175 -6.63 -13.34 3.44
CA GLU A 175 -7.62 -12.26 3.37
C GLU A 175 -7.16 -11.12 2.43
N VAL A 176 -5.86 -10.79 2.45
CA VAL A 176 -5.29 -9.82 1.50
C VAL A 176 -5.32 -10.37 0.07
N TRP A 177 -4.96 -11.64 -0.15
CA TRP A 177 -5.02 -12.26 -1.47
C TRP A 177 -6.46 -12.35 -1.99
N ASP A 178 -7.42 -12.71 -1.15
CA ASP A 178 -8.84 -12.75 -1.50
C ASP A 178 -9.37 -11.35 -1.89
N ALA A 179 -8.95 -10.31 -1.14
CA ALA A 179 -9.30 -8.94 -1.48
C ALA A 179 -8.67 -8.48 -2.80
N ILE A 180 -7.40 -8.85 -3.08
CA ILE A 180 -6.74 -8.58 -4.36
C ILE A 180 -7.44 -9.35 -5.49
N GLY A 181 -7.78 -10.64 -5.28
CA GLY A 181 -8.50 -11.46 -6.26
C GLY A 181 -9.79 -10.79 -6.73
N ARG A 182 -10.60 -10.31 -5.80
CA ARG A 182 -11.84 -9.58 -6.12
C ARG A 182 -11.62 -8.31 -6.98
N LEU A 183 -10.47 -7.66 -6.88
CA LEU A 183 -10.17 -6.48 -7.71
C LEU A 183 -9.71 -6.81 -9.13
N ILE A 184 -9.13 -7.99 -9.34
CA ILE A 184 -8.58 -8.37 -10.65
C ILE A 184 -9.53 -9.23 -11.50
N GLU A 185 -10.57 -9.80 -10.86
CA GLU A 185 -11.60 -10.61 -11.54
C GLU A 185 -12.69 -9.76 -12.22
N PHE A 186 -12.65 -8.42 -12.06
CA PHE A 186 -13.59 -7.48 -12.67
C PHE A 186 -12.98 -6.75 -13.87
#